data_dbe360a1b6c2af72f35af7747927ba8e
#
_entry.id   dbe360a1b6c2af72f35af7747927ba8e
#
_cell.length_a   1.000
_cell.length_b   1.000
_cell.length_c   1.000
_cell.angle_alpha   90.00
_cell.angle_beta   90.00
_cell.angle_gamma   90.00
#
_symmetry.space_group_name_H-M   'P 1'
#
loop_
_entity.id
_entity.type
_entity.pdbx_description
1 polymer ?
#
loop_
_entity_poly.entity_id
_entity_poly.type
_entity_poly.pdbx_seq_one_letter_code
_entity_poly.pdbx_strand_id
1 'polypeptide(L)'
;LVSLAQETRAFTVDAHPSMEEARESLAADVVAAAREASAEGAPKYSQWTQQAKQVLGDAEGEGGALAADGGAAGGAAAGADGTALETMDALAKVSDRYALDADAVSHLEDCNGLITGLSSYLGMIGVAALIIALVLGFRKQFAALAFMLRMGPALLLAVLVVLGLWGVIDFNGLFAAFHSLFFVDGTWTFNYDSLLISMYPIDFWMGMGAVWVGSAIGVGLLCFAA
;
A
#
# COMPACT_ATOMS: atom_id res chain seq x y z
N LEU A 1 13.63 0.25 -6.94
CA LEU A 1 12.76 0.67 -5.82
C LEU A 1 11.44 1.31 -6.29
N VAL A 2 11.46 2.27 -7.22
CA VAL A 2 10.22 2.96 -7.66
C VAL A 2 9.25 1.99 -8.34
N SER A 3 9.71 1.12 -9.23
CA SER A 3 8.88 0.08 -9.86
C SER A 3 8.32 -0.89 -8.83
N LEU A 4 9.15 -1.37 -7.92
CA LEU A 4 8.73 -2.28 -6.86
C LEU A 4 7.69 -1.63 -5.91
N ALA A 5 7.85 -0.35 -5.57
CA ALA A 5 6.85 0.37 -4.80
C ALA A 5 5.52 0.52 -5.55
N GLN A 6 5.52 0.59 -6.89
CA GLN A 6 4.30 0.59 -7.70
C GLN A 6 3.59 -0.77 -7.67
N GLU A 7 4.34 -1.88 -7.78
CA GLU A 7 3.78 -3.24 -7.69
C GLU A 7 3.23 -3.51 -6.29
N THR A 8 3.99 -3.15 -5.25
CA THR A 8 3.52 -3.24 -3.86
C THR A 8 2.26 -2.40 -3.62
N ARG A 9 2.18 -1.20 -4.21
CA ARG A 9 0.98 -0.37 -4.15
C ARG A 9 -0.19 -1.06 -4.88
N ALA A 10 0.02 -1.61 -6.06
CA ALA A 10 -1.02 -2.32 -6.80
C ALA A 10 -1.53 -3.52 -5.99
N PHE A 11 -0.64 -4.32 -5.41
CA PHE A 11 -0.98 -5.40 -4.49
C PHE A 11 -1.86 -4.92 -3.31
N THR A 12 -1.55 -3.75 -2.74
CA THR A 12 -2.27 -3.22 -1.57
C THR A 12 -3.61 -2.58 -1.91
N VAL A 13 -3.75 -1.97 -3.09
CA VAL A 13 -4.90 -1.10 -3.41
C VAL A 13 -5.89 -1.74 -4.38
N ASP A 14 -5.41 -2.58 -5.29
CA ASP A 14 -6.24 -3.16 -6.33
C ASP A 14 -7.00 -4.39 -5.83
N ALA A 15 -8.16 -4.67 -6.41
CA ALA A 15 -8.92 -5.88 -6.11
C ALA A 15 -8.30 -7.07 -6.83
N HIS A 16 -8.00 -8.14 -6.10
CA HIS A 16 -7.41 -9.36 -6.63
C HIS A 16 -8.45 -10.48 -6.69
N PRO A 17 -8.59 -11.18 -7.83
CA PRO A 17 -9.44 -12.37 -7.94
C PRO A 17 -8.96 -13.52 -7.05
N SER A 18 -7.63 -13.64 -6.90
CA SER A 18 -6.94 -14.61 -6.05
C SER A 18 -5.81 -13.89 -5.30
N MET A 19 -5.85 -13.93 -3.99
CA MET A 19 -4.78 -13.37 -3.15
C MET A 19 -3.51 -14.21 -3.23
N GLU A 20 -3.64 -15.53 -3.42
CA GLU A 20 -2.51 -16.42 -3.59
C GLU A 20 -1.70 -16.10 -4.87
N GLU A 21 -2.40 -15.90 -6.01
CA GLU A 21 -1.76 -15.47 -7.26
C GLU A 21 -1.12 -14.08 -7.13
N ALA A 22 -1.76 -13.17 -6.39
CA ALA A 22 -1.21 -11.84 -6.15
C ALA A 22 0.07 -11.89 -5.30
N ARG A 23 0.13 -12.76 -4.29
CA ARG A 23 1.35 -13.00 -3.49
C ARG A 23 2.49 -13.54 -4.34
N GLU A 24 2.22 -14.54 -5.17
CA GLU A 24 3.22 -15.12 -6.07
C GLU A 24 3.76 -14.08 -7.07
N SER A 25 2.88 -13.25 -7.62
CA SER A 25 3.27 -12.15 -8.51
C SER A 25 4.16 -11.14 -7.79
N LEU A 26 3.77 -10.69 -6.60
CA LEU A 26 4.57 -9.76 -5.79
C LEU A 26 5.93 -10.37 -5.42
N ALA A 27 5.96 -11.64 -5.04
CA ALA A 27 7.20 -12.34 -4.71
C ALA A 27 8.14 -12.41 -5.92
N ALA A 28 7.61 -12.70 -7.12
CA ALA A 28 8.40 -12.72 -8.35
C ALA A 28 9.03 -11.35 -8.64
N ASP A 29 8.28 -10.24 -8.46
CA ASP A 29 8.78 -8.89 -8.66
C ASP A 29 9.88 -8.52 -7.64
N VAL A 30 9.70 -8.91 -6.36
CA VAL A 30 10.72 -8.72 -5.31
C VAL A 30 11.99 -9.49 -5.63
N VAL A 31 11.87 -10.76 -6.03
CA VAL A 31 13.01 -11.61 -6.41
C VAL A 31 13.72 -11.06 -7.65
N ALA A 32 12.98 -10.59 -8.65
CA ALA A 32 13.56 -9.95 -9.83
C ALA A 32 14.35 -8.69 -9.48
N ALA A 33 13.79 -7.82 -8.61
CA ALA A 33 14.48 -6.64 -8.11
C ALA A 33 15.74 -6.98 -7.29
N ALA A 34 15.69 -8.04 -6.49
CA ALA A 34 16.84 -8.53 -5.74
C ALA A 34 17.95 -9.06 -6.66
N ARG A 35 17.59 -9.76 -7.75
CA ARG A 35 18.55 -10.21 -8.79
C ARG A 35 19.24 -9.03 -9.46
N GLU A 36 18.48 -8.02 -9.88
CA GLU A 36 19.04 -6.81 -10.49
C GLU A 36 20.00 -6.11 -9.52
N ALA A 37 19.57 -5.87 -8.28
CA ALA A 37 20.39 -5.24 -7.25
C ALA A 37 21.67 -6.03 -6.94
N SER A 38 21.61 -7.38 -6.96
CA SER A 38 22.77 -8.23 -6.73
C SER A 38 23.74 -8.27 -7.91
N ALA A 39 23.24 -8.09 -9.14
CA ALA A 39 24.05 -8.05 -10.37
C ALA A 39 24.87 -6.76 -10.46
N GLU A 40 24.30 -5.61 -10.05
CA GLU A 40 24.97 -4.31 -10.08
C GLU A 40 26.15 -4.16 -9.11
N GLY A 41 26.32 -5.14 -8.20
CA GLY A 41 27.52 -5.23 -7.37
C GLY A 41 27.75 -4.06 -6.43
N ALA A 42 26.72 -3.64 -5.68
CA ALA A 42 26.82 -2.56 -4.72
C ALA A 42 27.85 -2.84 -3.62
N PRO A 43 29.04 -2.19 -3.60
CA PRO A 43 30.13 -2.52 -2.67
C PRO A 43 29.76 -2.33 -1.19
N LYS A 44 28.75 -1.52 -0.93
CA LYS A 44 28.28 -1.15 0.41
C LYS A 44 27.63 -2.33 1.15
N TYR A 45 27.23 -3.37 0.44
CA TYR A 45 26.49 -4.51 0.99
C TYR A 45 27.11 -5.85 0.58
N SER A 46 28.44 -5.95 0.53
CA SER A 46 29.18 -7.08 -0.02
C SER A 46 28.80 -8.45 0.61
N GLN A 47 28.54 -8.49 1.91
CA GLN A 47 28.15 -9.73 2.59
C GLN A 47 26.73 -10.16 2.19
N TRP A 48 25.79 -9.23 2.21
CA TRP A 48 24.43 -9.50 1.76
C TRP A 48 24.38 -9.90 0.28
N THR A 49 25.13 -9.18 -0.57
CA THR A 49 25.18 -9.47 -2.02
C THR A 49 25.65 -10.91 -2.29
N GLN A 50 26.61 -11.42 -1.53
CA GLN A 50 27.09 -12.80 -1.68
C GLN A 50 26.05 -13.80 -1.20
N GLN A 51 25.41 -13.58 -0.04
CA GLN A 51 24.37 -14.44 0.49
C GLN A 51 23.11 -14.44 -0.41
N ALA A 52 22.70 -13.27 -0.91
CA ALA A 52 21.60 -13.17 -1.85
C ALA A 52 21.90 -13.90 -3.16
N LYS A 53 23.13 -13.80 -3.70
CA LYS A 53 23.54 -14.55 -4.89
C LYS A 53 23.50 -16.04 -4.66
N GLN A 54 23.85 -16.50 -3.48
CA GLN A 54 23.76 -17.93 -3.13
C GLN A 54 22.29 -18.38 -3.14
N VAL A 55 21.40 -17.67 -2.43
CA VAL A 55 19.96 -17.98 -2.42
C VAL A 55 19.36 -17.95 -3.82
N LEU A 56 19.70 -16.94 -4.62
CA LEU A 56 19.21 -16.81 -6.00
C LEU A 56 19.79 -17.88 -6.94
N GLY A 57 21.04 -18.31 -6.71
CA GLY A 57 21.70 -19.37 -7.47
C GLY A 57 21.18 -20.77 -7.12
N ASP A 58 20.89 -21.02 -5.85
CA ASP A 58 20.28 -22.29 -5.40
C ASP A 58 18.87 -22.45 -5.99
N ALA A 59 18.09 -21.37 -6.04
CA ALA A 59 16.77 -21.37 -6.69
C ALA A 59 16.81 -21.63 -8.21
N GLU A 60 17.91 -21.26 -8.89
CA GLU A 60 18.12 -21.58 -10.31
C GLU A 60 18.58 -23.03 -10.52
N GLY A 61 19.27 -23.61 -9.52
CA GLY A 61 19.78 -25.00 -9.56
C GLY A 61 18.69 -26.05 -9.39
N GLU A 62 17.67 -25.77 -8.60
CA GLU A 62 16.52 -26.67 -8.41
C GLU A 62 15.47 -26.57 -9.53
N GLY A 63 15.42 -25.44 -10.26
CA GLY A 63 14.51 -25.17 -11.38
C GLY A 63 15.17 -25.16 -12.77
N GLY A 64 16.35 -25.75 -12.90
CA GLY A 64 17.22 -25.68 -14.06
C GLY A 64 16.53 -25.78 -15.41
N ALA A 65 16.35 -24.65 -16.08
CA ALA A 65 16.02 -24.32 -17.45
C ALA A 65 14.76 -23.44 -17.60
N LEU A 66 14.79 -22.20 -17.14
CA LEU A 66 13.84 -21.20 -17.63
C LEU A 66 14.59 -20.01 -18.24
N ALA A 67 14.79 -20.19 -19.56
CA ALA A 67 14.75 -19.21 -20.62
C ALA A 67 15.53 -17.91 -20.44
N ALA A 68 16.74 -17.91 -20.94
CA ALA A 68 17.26 -16.75 -21.63
C ALA A 68 16.48 -16.60 -22.95
N ASP A 69 15.40 -15.83 -22.94
CA ASP A 69 14.98 -15.12 -24.16
C ASP A 69 14.24 -13.83 -23.79
N GLY A 70 14.74 -12.72 -24.29
CA GLY A 70 14.23 -11.40 -24.06
C GLY A 70 12.91 -11.19 -24.81
N GLY A 71 11.89 -10.79 -24.07
CA GLY A 71 10.61 -10.35 -24.63
C GLY A 71 9.76 -9.69 -23.57
N ALA A 72 9.69 -8.35 -23.65
CA ALA A 72 8.72 -7.57 -22.89
C ALA A 72 7.31 -8.01 -23.24
N ALA A 73 6.54 -8.46 -22.27
CA ALA A 73 5.07 -8.28 -22.15
C ALA A 73 4.54 -9.19 -21.05
N GLY A 74 3.71 -8.61 -20.16
CA GLY A 74 3.03 -9.27 -19.10
C GLY A 74 2.42 -10.62 -19.48
N GLY A 75 2.77 -11.63 -18.69
CA GLY A 75 2.23 -12.96 -18.83
C GLY A 75 2.77 -13.79 -17.70
N ALA A 76 1.92 -14.12 -16.74
CA ALA A 76 2.17 -15.06 -15.70
C ALA A 76 2.87 -16.32 -16.23
N ALA A 77 4.14 -16.49 -15.95
CA ALA A 77 4.78 -17.79 -16.03
C ALA A 77 4.39 -18.57 -14.77
N ALA A 78 3.18 -19.09 -14.75
CA ALA A 78 2.79 -20.18 -13.88
C ALA A 78 3.58 -21.41 -14.31
N GLY A 79 4.55 -21.79 -13.52
CA GLY A 79 5.28 -23.02 -13.82
C GLY A 79 6.50 -23.22 -12.95
N ALA A 80 6.31 -23.28 -11.64
CA ALA A 80 7.08 -24.12 -10.71
C ALA A 80 6.54 -23.82 -9.30
N ASP A 81 6.01 -24.81 -8.66
CA ASP A 81 5.42 -24.81 -7.33
C ASP A 81 6.26 -23.98 -6.33
N GLY A 82 5.62 -22.98 -5.68
CA GLY A 82 6.12 -22.33 -4.47
C GLY A 82 7.42 -21.52 -4.56
N THR A 83 8.09 -21.46 -5.67
CA THR A 83 9.49 -21.06 -5.79
C THR A 83 9.73 -19.55 -5.56
N ALA A 84 8.82 -18.67 -5.98
CA ALA A 84 9.02 -17.23 -5.83
C ALA A 84 8.84 -16.78 -4.37
N LEU A 85 7.79 -17.24 -3.71
CA LEU A 85 7.54 -17.00 -2.29
C LEU A 85 8.64 -17.59 -1.42
N GLU A 86 9.03 -18.85 -1.64
CA GLU A 86 10.11 -19.50 -0.89
C GLU A 86 11.45 -18.78 -1.08
N THR A 87 11.75 -18.34 -2.31
CA THR A 87 12.95 -17.57 -2.60
C THR A 87 12.91 -16.20 -1.92
N MET A 88 11.78 -15.52 -1.93
CA MET A 88 11.60 -14.25 -1.23
C MET A 88 11.76 -14.41 0.28
N ASP A 89 11.16 -15.44 0.88
CA ASP A 89 11.32 -15.77 2.30
C ASP A 89 12.77 -16.09 2.67
N ALA A 90 13.49 -16.81 1.79
CA ALA A 90 14.91 -17.08 1.99
C ALA A 90 15.76 -15.81 1.91
N LEU A 91 15.44 -14.90 1.00
CA LEU A 91 16.08 -13.57 0.91
C LEU A 91 15.78 -12.71 2.14
N ALA A 92 14.53 -12.72 2.64
CA ALA A 92 14.15 -11.98 3.84
C ALA A 92 14.91 -12.46 5.09
N LYS A 93 15.20 -13.75 5.19
CA LYS A 93 16.06 -14.31 6.27
C LYS A 93 17.51 -13.84 6.17
N VAL A 94 17.99 -13.50 4.99
CA VAL A 94 19.31 -12.87 4.80
C VAL A 94 19.25 -11.41 5.24
N SER A 95 18.25 -10.67 4.78
CA SER A 95 17.99 -9.29 5.20
C SER A 95 16.61 -8.82 4.76
N ASP A 96 15.82 -8.31 5.69
CA ASP A 96 14.54 -7.64 5.46
C ASP A 96 14.64 -6.30 4.70
N ARG A 97 15.87 -5.82 4.46
CA ARG A 97 16.13 -4.63 3.63
C ARG A 97 15.90 -4.85 2.15
N TYR A 98 15.92 -6.09 1.69
CA TYR A 98 15.98 -6.42 0.28
C TYR A 98 14.89 -7.37 -0.16
N ALA A 99 14.10 -7.85 0.79
CA ALA A 99 12.94 -8.69 0.52
C ALA A 99 11.83 -8.36 1.53
N LEU A 100 10.60 -8.65 1.15
CA LEU A 100 9.47 -8.59 2.06
C LEU A 100 9.42 -9.90 2.83
N ASP A 101 9.42 -9.81 4.15
CA ASP A 101 9.18 -10.97 5.00
C ASP A 101 7.68 -11.34 5.05
N ALA A 102 7.36 -12.48 5.62
CA ALA A 102 5.99 -12.97 5.70
C ALA A 102 5.07 -12.00 6.47
N ASP A 103 5.60 -11.31 7.48
CA ASP A 103 4.83 -10.35 8.27
C ASP A 103 4.51 -9.09 7.45
N ALA A 104 5.46 -8.61 6.62
CA ALA A 104 5.23 -7.49 5.71
C ALA A 104 4.17 -7.82 4.65
N VAL A 105 4.24 -9.01 4.04
CA VAL A 105 3.24 -9.46 3.06
C VAL A 105 1.87 -9.59 3.71
N SER A 106 1.78 -10.20 4.89
CA SER A 106 0.53 -10.33 5.65
C SER A 106 -0.07 -8.97 5.98
N HIS A 107 0.76 -8.00 6.40
CA HIS A 107 0.29 -6.63 6.67
C HIS A 107 -0.24 -5.94 5.41
N LEU A 108 0.41 -6.10 4.27
CA LEU A 108 -0.08 -5.55 2.99
C LEU A 108 -1.44 -6.15 2.58
N GLU A 109 -1.67 -7.42 2.87
CA GLU A 109 -2.97 -8.07 2.66
C GLU A 109 -4.06 -7.55 3.58
N ASP A 110 -3.74 -7.37 4.85
CA ASP A 110 -4.66 -6.74 5.80
C ASP A 110 -5.02 -5.33 5.34
N CYS A 111 -4.05 -4.57 4.82
CA CYS A 111 -4.28 -3.27 4.19
C CYS A 111 -5.18 -3.38 2.96
N ASN A 112 -4.96 -4.37 2.09
CA ASN A 112 -5.82 -4.61 0.93
C ASN A 112 -7.26 -4.90 1.34
N GLY A 113 -7.46 -5.80 2.31
CA GLY A 113 -8.77 -6.12 2.86
C GLY A 113 -9.49 -4.90 3.45
N LEU A 114 -8.75 -4.06 4.17
CA LEU A 114 -9.28 -2.82 4.73
C LEU A 114 -9.68 -1.82 3.63
N ILE A 115 -8.81 -1.57 2.65
CA ILE A 115 -9.03 -0.59 1.58
C ILE A 115 -10.20 -1.02 0.69
N THR A 116 -10.21 -2.26 0.24
CA THR A 116 -11.28 -2.79 -0.63
C THR A 116 -12.63 -2.85 0.08
N GLY A 117 -12.64 -3.28 1.36
CA GLY A 117 -13.82 -3.26 2.19
C GLY A 117 -14.36 -1.84 2.41
N LEU A 118 -13.49 -0.94 2.86
CA LEU A 118 -13.88 0.45 3.17
C LEU A 118 -14.34 1.21 1.92
N SER A 119 -13.68 1.03 0.76
CA SER A 119 -14.05 1.69 -0.49
C SER A 119 -15.46 1.35 -0.93
N SER A 120 -15.89 0.10 -0.75
CA SER A 120 -17.25 -0.36 -1.04
C SER A 120 -18.28 0.34 -0.16
N TYR A 121 -18.04 0.44 1.15
CA TYR A 121 -18.94 1.14 2.09
C TYR A 121 -19.01 2.65 1.81
N LEU A 122 -17.87 3.29 1.54
CA LEU A 122 -17.81 4.70 1.19
C LEU A 122 -18.56 4.99 -0.12
N GLY A 123 -18.45 4.10 -1.11
CA GLY A 123 -19.23 4.18 -2.34
C GLY A 123 -20.74 4.16 -2.08
N MET A 124 -21.22 3.22 -1.27
CA MET A 124 -22.64 3.13 -0.90
C MET A 124 -23.13 4.37 -0.16
N ILE A 125 -22.34 4.88 0.81
CA ILE A 125 -22.66 6.10 1.55
C ILE A 125 -22.71 7.31 0.59
N GLY A 126 -21.78 7.42 -0.35
CA GLY A 126 -21.75 8.48 -1.36
C GLY A 126 -23.00 8.47 -2.25
N VAL A 127 -23.40 7.29 -2.74
CA VAL A 127 -24.64 7.14 -3.53
C VAL A 127 -25.86 7.51 -2.70
N ALA A 128 -25.97 7.07 -1.45
CA ALA A 128 -27.07 7.42 -0.57
C ALA A 128 -27.15 8.95 -0.32
N ALA A 129 -26.01 9.58 -0.07
CA ALA A 129 -25.93 11.03 0.11
C ALA A 129 -26.37 11.80 -1.16
N LEU A 130 -25.96 11.32 -2.35
CA LEU A 130 -26.39 11.91 -3.62
C LEU A 130 -27.91 11.77 -3.81
N ILE A 131 -28.48 10.59 -3.55
CA ILE A 131 -29.94 10.38 -3.63
C ILE A 131 -30.67 11.33 -2.68
N ILE A 132 -30.23 11.46 -1.44
CA ILE A 132 -30.82 12.38 -0.46
C ILE A 132 -30.77 13.84 -0.98
N ALA A 133 -29.61 14.26 -1.50
CA ALA A 133 -29.43 15.59 -2.04
C ALA A 133 -30.39 15.86 -3.22
N LEU A 134 -30.53 14.90 -4.15
CA LEU A 134 -31.46 15.01 -5.27
C LEU A 134 -32.93 15.08 -4.79
N VAL A 135 -33.32 14.23 -3.85
CA VAL A 135 -34.69 14.26 -3.27
C VAL A 135 -35.00 15.61 -2.60
N LEU A 136 -34.07 16.13 -1.80
CA LEU A 136 -34.22 17.44 -1.18
C LEU A 136 -34.37 18.57 -2.22
N GLY A 137 -33.56 18.52 -3.29
CA GLY A 137 -33.65 19.46 -4.41
C GLY A 137 -34.98 19.39 -5.15
N PHE A 138 -35.44 18.19 -5.53
CA PHE A 138 -36.75 17.99 -6.18
C PHE A 138 -37.94 18.43 -5.29
N ARG A 139 -37.82 18.18 -3.99
CA ARG A 139 -38.84 18.66 -3.01
C ARG A 139 -38.70 20.13 -2.65
N LYS A 140 -37.78 20.84 -3.28
CA LYS A 140 -37.50 22.27 -3.02
C LYS A 140 -37.16 22.57 -1.55
N GLN A 141 -36.59 21.61 -0.83
CA GLN A 141 -36.13 21.77 0.55
C GLN A 141 -34.72 22.36 0.60
N PHE A 142 -34.54 23.53 0.00
CA PHE A 142 -33.22 24.14 -0.17
C PHE A 142 -32.49 24.44 1.15
N ALA A 143 -33.24 24.77 2.22
CA ALA A 143 -32.66 24.99 3.54
C ALA A 143 -32.00 23.73 4.11
N ALA A 144 -32.65 22.56 3.98
CA ALA A 144 -32.11 21.29 4.43
C ALA A 144 -30.91 20.87 3.56
N LEU A 145 -31.02 21.08 2.24
CA LEU A 145 -29.91 20.82 1.32
C LEU A 145 -28.67 21.68 1.65
N ALA A 146 -28.86 22.98 1.83
CA ALA A 146 -27.79 23.90 2.21
C ALA A 146 -27.18 23.55 3.57
N PHE A 147 -27.98 23.12 4.54
CA PHE A 147 -27.49 22.65 5.83
C PHE A 147 -26.60 21.41 5.65
N MET A 148 -27.06 20.42 4.88
CA MET A 148 -26.30 19.20 4.62
C MET A 148 -24.96 19.51 3.92
N LEU A 149 -24.97 20.33 2.87
CA LEU A 149 -23.78 20.71 2.11
C LEU A 149 -22.77 21.53 2.94
N ARG A 150 -23.19 22.24 3.98
CA ARG A 150 -22.29 23.01 4.86
C ARG A 150 -21.81 22.20 6.07
N MET A 151 -22.70 21.48 6.73
CA MET A 151 -22.36 20.76 7.96
C MET A 151 -21.46 19.56 7.72
N GLY A 152 -21.68 18.82 6.62
CA GLY A 152 -20.81 17.69 6.26
C GLY A 152 -19.33 18.08 6.13
N PRO A 153 -19.00 19.00 5.22
CA PRO A 153 -17.63 19.49 5.07
C PRO A 153 -17.07 20.17 6.33
N ALA A 154 -17.89 20.94 7.07
CA ALA A 154 -17.45 21.59 8.30
C ALA A 154 -17.01 20.55 9.35
N LEU A 155 -17.77 19.48 9.53
CA LEU A 155 -17.42 18.40 10.45
C LEU A 155 -16.15 17.67 9.98
N LEU A 156 -16.05 17.35 8.69
CA LEU A 156 -14.85 16.74 8.12
C LEU A 156 -13.61 17.61 8.36
N LEU A 157 -13.70 18.90 8.07
CA LEU A 157 -12.59 19.84 8.27
C LEU A 157 -12.21 19.94 9.76
N ALA A 158 -13.17 19.94 10.68
CA ALA A 158 -12.89 19.93 12.10
C ALA A 158 -12.11 18.68 12.53
N VAL A 159 -12.51 17.50 12.05
CA VAL A 159 -11.78 16.24 12.30
C VAL A 159 -10.36 16.31 11.70
N LEU A 160 -10.22 16.78 10.46
CA LEU A 160 -8.91 16.90 9.80
C LEU A 160 -7.99 17.91 10.50
N VAL A 161 -8.53 18.99 11.06
CA VAL A 161 -7.74 19.94 11.86
C VAL A 161 -7.22 19.26 13.13
N VAL A 162 -8.06 18.50 13.84
CA VAL A 162 -7.64 17.78 15.07
C VAL A 162 -6.56 16.75 14.73
N LEU A 163 -6.77 15.92 13.71
CA LEU A 163 -5.80 14.90 13.29
C LEU A 163 -4.52 15.54 12.74
N GLY A 164 -4.64 16.62 11.98
CA GLY A 164 -3.50 17.35 11.44
C GLY A 164 -2.64 17.99 12.54
N LEU A 165 -3.27 18.61 13.55
CA LEU A 165 -2.55 19.14 14.71
C LEU A 165 -1.83 18.01 15.48
N TRP A 166 -2.50 16.88 15.70
CA TRP A 166 -1.88 15.74 16.32
C TRP A 166 -0.68 15.22 15.50
N GLY A 167 -0.84 15.05 14.19
CA GLY A 167 0.24 14.61 13.31
C GLY A 167 1.43 15.57 13.25
N VAL A 168 1.23 16.88 13.39
CA VAL A 168 2.32 17.86 13.46
C VAL A 168 3.05 17.78 14.80
N ILE A 169 2.33 17.53 15.91
CA ILE A 169 2.90 17.45 17.26
C ILE A 169 3.58 16.09 17.48
N ASP A 170 2.93 15.00 17.10
CA ASP A 170 3.37 13.63 17.31
C ASP A 170 2.84 12.72 16.19
N PHE A 171 3.56 12.71 15.06
CA PHE A 171 3.21 11.87 13.92
C PHE A 171 3.27 10.37 14.27
N ASN A 172 4.28 9.97 15.04
CA ASN A 172 4.44 8.55 15.40
C ASN A 172 3.29 8.06 16.29
N GLY A 173 2.86 8.89 17.26
CA GLY A 173 1.70 8.58 18.08
C GLY A 173 0.39 8.52 17.28
N LEU A 174 0.18 9.45 16.34
CA LEU A 174 -0.96 9.40 15.43
C LEU A 174 -0.93 8.14 14.56
N PHE A 175 0.23 7.83 13.99
CA PHE A 175 0.44 6.67 13.13
C PHE A 175 0.16 5.36 13.89
N ALA A 176 0.72 5.24 15.10
CA ALA A 176 0.49 4.09 15.96
C ALA A 176 -0.99 3.94 16.36
N ALA A 177 -1.65 5.03 16.76
CA ALA A 177 -3.06 5.02 17.10
C ALA A 177 -3.95 4.61 15.92
N PHE A 178 -3.64 5.09 14.71
CA PHE A 178 -4.33 4.69 13.50
C PHE A 178 -4.17 3.18 13.22
N HIS A 179 -2.94 2.67 13.31
CA HIS A 179 -2.68 1.24 13.06
C HIS A 179 -3.35 0.35 14.09
N SER A 180 -3.27 0.69 15.37
CA SER A 180 -3.92 -0.07 16.46
C SER A 180 -5.46 -0.09 16.36
N LEU A 181 -6.06 0.85 15.60
CA LEU A 181 -7.50 0.85 15.36
C LEU A 181 -7.94 -0.23 14.36
N PHE A 182 -7.09 -0.55 13.39
CA PHE A 182 -7.42 -1.43 12.27
C PHE A 182 -6.67 -2.75 12.26
N PHE A 183 -5.52 -2.82 12.89
CA PHE A 183 -4.61 -3.97 12.85
C PHE A 183 -4.29 -4.50 14.24
N VAL A 184 -3.97 -5.77 14.33
CA VAL A 184 -3.55 -6.40 15.57
C VAL A 184 -2.17 -5.88 15.99
N ASP A 185 -1.98 -5.62 17.28
CA ASP A 185 -0.69 -5.15 17.81
C ASP A 185 0.45 -6.11 17.43
N GLY A 186 1.52 -5.54 16.91
CA GLY A 186 2.72 -6.29 16.52
C GLY A 186 2.76 -6.71 15.04
N THR A 187 1.63 -6.70 14.31
CA THR A 187 1.59 -7.12 12.89
C THR A 187 1.95 -6.01 11.89
N TRP A 188 2.17 -4.78 12.37
CA TRP A 188 2.43 -3.60 11.56
C TRP A 188 3.70 -2.83 11.97
N THR A 189 4.53 -3.43 12.81
CA THR A 189 5.79 -2.82 13.27
C THR A 189 6.97 -3.50 12.60
N PHE A 190 7.70 -2.75 11.76
CA PHE A 190 8.82 -3.23 10.97
C PHE A 190 10.10 -2.50 11.33
N ASN A 191 11.25 -3.09 11.01
CA ASN A 191 12.53 -2.43 11.15
C ASN A 191 12.58 -1.17 10.29
N TYR A 192 13.16 -0.10 10.83
CA TYR A 192 13.23 1.21 10.16
C TYR A 192 13.90 1.15 8.78
N ASP A 193 14.79 0.21 8.58
CA ASP A 193 15.57 0.00 7.37
C ASP A 193 15.07 -1.21 6.53
N SER A 194 13.91 -1.77 6.87
CA SER A 194 13.28 -2.81 6.06
C SER A 194 12.88 -2.30 4.67
N LEU A 195 12.73 -3.22 3.72
CA LEU A 195 12.32 -2.89 2.36
C LEU A 195 10.97 -2.15 2.35
N LEU A 196 10.00 -2.61 3.15
CA LEU A 196 8.68 -2.00 3.24
C LEU A 196 8.77 -0.53 3.69
N ILE A 197 9.49 -0.25 4.77
CA ILE A 197 9.64 1.12 5.29
C ILE A 197 10.48 1.99 4.34
N SER A 198 11.45 1.40 3.64
CA SER A 198 12.25 2.11 2.63
C SER A 198 11.44 2.51 1.39
N MET A 199 10.42 1.73 1.02
CA MET A 199 9.50 2.06 -0.08
C MET A 199 8.49 3.14 0.31
N TYR A 200 8.05 3.15 1.57
CA TYR A 200 7.03 4.07 2.10
C TYR A 200 7.56 4.88 3.29
N PRO A 201 8.56 5.76 3.07
CA PRO A 201 9.16 6.56 4.13
C PRO A 201 8.16 7.59 4.70
N ILE A 202 8.46 8.14 5.87
CA ILE A 202 7.60 9.11 6.56
C ILE A 202 7.22 10.30 5.68
N ASP A 203 8.14 10.77 4.83
CA ASP A 203 7.89 11.88 3.91
C ASP A 203 6.82 11.57 2.88
N PHE A 204 6.73 10.31 2.44
CA PHE A 204 5.64 9.84 1.58
C PHE A 204 4.28 9.96 2.28
N TRP A 205 4.17 9.51 3.53
CA TRP A 205 2.93 9.57 4.30
C TRP A 205 2.51 11.00 4.61
N MET A 206 3.47 11.86 4.96
CA MET A 206 3.21 13.28 5.16
C MET A 206 2.74 13.96 3.87
N GLY A 207 3.36 13.66 2.74
CA GLY A 207 2.94 14.15 1.42
C GLY A 207 1.52 13.72 1.05
N MET A 208 1.20 12.44 1.24
CA MET A 208 -0.16 11.91 1.04
C MET A 208 -1.18 12.61 1.94
N GLY A 209 -0.87 12.77 3.22
CA GLY A 209 -1.72 13.48 4.17
C GLY A 209 -1.99 14.92 3.72
N ALA A 210 -0.97 15.64 3.26
CA ALA A 210 -1.13 17.01 2.75
C ALA A 210 -2.03 17.08 1.51
N VAL A 211 -1.94 16.13 0.58
CA VAL A 211 -2.81 16.02 -0.59
C VAL A 211 -4.26 15.76 -0.17
N TRP A 212 -4.49 14.87 0.78
CA TRP A 212 -5.84 14.56 1.28
C TRP A 212 -6.48 15.75 1.98
N VAL A 213 -5.76 16.42 2.86
CA VAL A 213 -6.23 17.64 3.55
C VAL A 213 -6.52 18.75 2.54
N GLY A 214 -5.61 18.99 1.60
CA GLY A 214 -5.80 19.99 0.54
C GLY A 214 -7.03 19.70 -0.33
N SER A 215 -7.25 18.46 -0.71
CA SER A 215 -8.43 18.02 -1.47
C SER A 215 -9.73 18.22 -0.67
N ALA A 216 -9.73 17.85 0.61
CA ALA A 216 -10.89 18.01 1.48
C ALA A 216 -11.24 19.50 1.70
N ILE A 217 -10.24 20.37 1.86
CA ILE A 217 -10.44 21.83 1.92
C ILE A 217 -11.04 22.33 0.61
N GLY A 218 -10.49 21.94 -0.54
CA GLY A 218 -10.99 22.36 -1.85
C GLY A 218 -12.45 21.98 -2.07
N VAL A 219 -12.81 20.72 -1.82
CA VAL A 219 -14.20 20.23 -1.91
C VAL A 219 -15.08 20.93 -0.90
N GLY A 220 -14.61 21.12 0.34
CA GLY A 220 -15.36 21.86 1.38
C GLY A 220 -15.71 23.27 0.94
N LEU A 221 -14.75 24.02 0.40
CA LEU A 221 -14.99 25.38 -0.11
C LEU A 221 -16.01 25.43 -1.24
N LEU A 222 -15.96 24.45 -2.18
CA LEU A 222 -16.95 24.33 -3.24
C LEU A 222 -18.36 24.08 -2.67
N CYS A 223 -18.50 23.21 -1.66
CA CYS A 223 -19.79 22.96 -1.00
C CYS A 223 -20.31 24.18 -0.22
N PHE A 224 -19.42 25.01 0.34
CA PHE A 224 -19.82 26.25 1.02
C PHE A 224 -20.29 27.32 0.04
N ALA A 225 -19.75 27.32 -1.20
CA ALA A 225 -20.10 28.28 -2.24
C ALA A 225 -21.42 27.93 -2.95
N ALA A 226 -21.88 26.67 -2.86
CA ALA A 226 -23.14 26.20 -3.46
C ALA A 226 -24.34 26.51 -2.58
#